data_9574c72317c4df0dfb79f1a8175786ef
#
_entry.id   9574c72317c4df0dfb79f1a8175786ef
#
_cell.length_a   1.000
_cell.length_b   1.000
_cell.length_c   1.000
_cell.angle_alpha   90.00
_cell.angle_beta   90.00
_cell.angle_gamma   90.00
#
_symmetry.space_group_name_H-M   'P 1'
#
loop_
_entity.id
_entity.type
_entity.pdbx_description
1 polymer ?
#
loop_
_entity_poly.entity_id
_entity_poly.type
_entity_poly.pdbx_seq_one_letter_code
_entity_poly.pdbx_strand_id
1 'polypeptide(L)'
;MEFAFSDEQDMIRTSAEGFLAEISDSAAVRAAMASDLGHDPAVWRRLSEEMVWPAIHIPEQYGGLGLGFVELAILLEQMGRRLFCSPFFASACLATPALLLAGNEQSQLLLLDPAFLDFVINLSEFK
;
A
#
# COMPACT_ATOMS: atom_id res chain seq x y z
N MET A 1 20.24 1.34 -22.98
CA MET A 1 19.06 1.35 -22.09
C MET A 1 19.39 0.39 -20.95
N GLU A 2 19.60 0.91 -19.77
CA GLU A 2 19.85 0.08 -18.58
C GLU A 2 18.51 -0.32 -17.99
N PHE A 3 18.28 -1.63 -17.88
CA PHE A 3 17.10 -2.21 -17.21
C PHE A 3 17.44 -2.56 -15.74
N ALA A 4 18.29 -1.77 -15.12
CA ALA A 4 18.63 -1.92 -13.70
C ALA A 4 17.75 -0.97 -12.86
N PHE A 5 17.43 -1.39 -11.65
CA PHE A 5 16.80 -0.49 -10.68
C PHE A 5 17.79 0.63 -10.29
N SER A 6 17.25 1.81 -9.98
CA SER A 6 18.03 2.87 -9.36
C SER A 6 18.39 2.49 -7.91
N ASP A 7 19.37 3.19 -7.33
CA ASP A 7 19.74 2.99 -5.93
C ASP A 7 18.53 3.21 -4.99
N GLU A 8 17.67 4.17 -5.32
CA GLU A 8 16.43 4.46 -4.57
C GLU A 8 15.42 3.30 -4.66
N GLN A 9 15.25 2.73 -5.86
CA GLN A 9 14.39 1.57 -6.08
C GLN A 9 14.91 0.33 -5.37
N ASP A 10 16.22 0.12 -5.33
CA ASP A 10 16.85 -0.95 -4.58
C ASP A 10 16.71 -0.76 -3.06
N MET A 11 16.74 0.48 -2.57
CA MET A 11 16.45 0.79 -1.16
C MET A 11 15.00 0.47 -0.80
N ILE A 12 14.04 0.83 -1.64
CA ILE A 12 12.62 0.50 -1.45
C ILE A 12 12.44 -1.02 -1.41
N ARG A 13 13.03 -1.74 -2.34
CA ARG A 13 12.99 -3.20 -2.39
C ARG A 13 13.53 -3.85 -1.12
N THR A 14 14.72 -3.42 -0.68
CA THR A 14 15.37 -3.95 0.51
C THR A 14 14.56 -3.67 1.79
N SER A 15 14.03 -2.45 1.91
CA SER A 15 13.16 -2.05 3.01
C SER A 15 11.88 -2.89 3.04
N ALA A 16 11.24 -3.08 1.88
CA ALA A 16 10.04 -3.90 1.76
C ALA A 16 10.30 -5.36 2.10
N GLU A 17 11.39 -5.94 1.63
CA GLU A 17 11.78 -7.31 1.94
C GLU A 17 11.97 -7.51 3.45
N GLY A 18 12.68 -6.60 4.11
CA GLY A 18 12.93 -6.66 5.55
C GLY A 18 11.64 -6.55 6.37
N PHE A 19 10.82 -5.54 6.07
CA PHE A 19 9.55 -5.32 6.77
C PHE A 19 8.59 -6.50 6.60
N LEU A 20 8.39 -6.97 5.37
CA LEU A 20 7.50 -8.10 5.09
C LEU A 20 8.02 -9.43 5.64
N ALA A 21 9.34 -9.61 5.75
CA ALA A 21 9.90 -10.78 6.41
C ALA A 21 9.55 -10.84 7.90
N GLU A 22 9.48 -9.68 8.56
CA GLU A 22 9.10 -9.58 9.97
C GLU A 22 7.60 -9.87 10.19
N ILE A 23 6.71 -9.33 9.34
CA ILE A 23 5.28 -9.30 9.62
C ILE A 23 4.46 -10.36 8.88
N SER A 24 5.00 -11.00 7.86
CA SER A 24 4.28 -11.95 6.98
C SER A 24 4.99 -13.29 6.88
N ASP A 25 5.09 -13.98 8.00
CA ASP A 25 5.49 -15.38 8.04
C ASP A 25 4.31 -16.31 7.73
N SER A 26 4.57 -17.61 7.60
CA SER A 26 3.53 -18.59 7.30
C SER A 26 2.41 -18.66 8.34
N ALA A 27 2.69 -18.34 9.61
CA ALA A 27 1.71 -18.33 10.67
C ALA A 27 0.80 -17.11 10.56
N ALA A 28 1.37 -15.94 10.32
CA ALA A 28 0.64 -14.70 10.09
C ALA A 28 -0.29 -14.78 8.86
N VAL A 29 0.21 -15.35 7.74
CA VAL A 29 -0.61 -15.57 6.54
C VAL A 29 -1.80 -16.48 6.83
N ARG A 30 -1.60 -17.59 7.53
CA ARG A 30 -2.69 -18.52 7.89
C ARG A 30 -3.69 -17.88 8.85
N ALA A 31 -3.22 -17.09 9.81
CA ALA A 31 -4.09 -16.34 10.73
C ALA A 31 -4.95 -15.31 9.97
N ALA A 32 -4.36 -14.57 9.05
CA ALA A 32 -5.09 -13.64 8.20
C ALA A 32 -6.14 -14.34 7.34
N MET A 33 -5.79 -15.47 6.69
CA MET A 33 -6.72 -16.27 5.88
C MET A 33 -7.90 -16.84 6.70
N ALA A 34 -7.69 -17.13 7.98
CA ALA A 34 -8.72 -17.64 8.88
C ALA A 34 -9.57 -16.54 9.53
N SER A 35 -9.18 -15.28 9.40
CA SER A 35 -9.92 -14.16 9.97
C SER A 35 -11.07 -13.72 9.07
N ASP A 36 -12.12 -13.13 9.66
CA ASP A 36 -13.27 -12.60 8.92
C ASP A 36 -12.88 -11.44 7.97
N LEU A 37 -11.81 -10.71 8.29
CA LEU A 37 -11.33 -9.57 7.52
C LEU A 37 -10.36 -9.96 6.40
N GLY A 38 -9.78 -11.16 6.46
CA GLY A 38 -8.75 -11.59 5.51
C GLY A 38 -7.39 -10.90 5.67
N HIS A 39 -7.19 -10.10 6.71
CA HIS A 39 -5.93 -9.42 7.02
C HIS A 39 -5.85 -9.05 8.50
N ASP A 40 -4.66 -8.64 8.97
CA ASP A 40 -4.45 -8.10 10.31
C ASP A 40 -4.55 -6.55 10.28
N PRO A 41 -5.55 -5.94 10.95
CA PRO A 41 -5.72 -4.48 10.98
C PRO A 41 -4.54 -3.74 11.62
N ALA A 42 -3.86 -4.34 12.60
CA ALA A 42 -2.71 -3.70 13.25
C ALA A 42 -1.51 -3.64 12.29
N VAL A 43 -1.28 -4.69 11.53
CA VAL A 43 -0.25 -4.73 10.49
C VAL A 43 -0.59 -3.75 9.37
N TRP A 44 -1.85 -3.68 8.95
CA TRP A 44 -2.31 -2.73 7.95
C TRP A 44 -2.07 -1.28 8.39
N ARG A 45 -2.36 -0.96 9.65
CA ARG A 45 -2.11 0.37 10.22
C ARG A 45 -0.63 0.71 10.23
N ARG A 46 0.25 -0.20 10.67
CA ARG A 46 1.70 0.00 10.61
C ARG A 46 2.18 0.29 9.19
N LEU A 47 1.72 -0.48 8.23
CA LEU A 47 2.08 -0.30 6.81
C LEU A 47 1.63 1.08 6.29
N SER A 48 0.47 1.56 6.73
CA SER A 48 -0.10 2.82 6.28
C SER A 48 0.52 4.03 6.98
N GLU A 49 0.75 3.96 8.29
CA GLU A 49 1.22 5.08 9.11
C GLU A 49 2.75 5.19 9.13
N GLU A 50 3.46 4.06 9.26
CA GLU A 50 4.92 4.05 9.37
C GLU A 50 5.61 4.04 8.00
N MET A 51 5.10 3.22 7.07
CA MET A 51 5.71 3.03 5.75
C MET A 51 5.09 3.89 4.66
N VAL A 52 3.88 4.38 4.87
CA VAL A 52 3.11 5.22 3.92
C VAL A 52 2.96 4.59 2.52
N TRP A 53 3.09 3.28 2.40
CA TRP A 53 3.07 2.58 1.11
C TRP A 53 1.76 2.72 0.32
N PRO A 54 0.56 2.79 0.93
CA PRO A 54 -0.67 3.03 0.18
C PRO A 54 -0.69 4.35 -0.59
N ALA A 55 0.12 5.33 -0.15
CA ALA A 55 0.25 6.64 -0.78
C ALA A 55 1.50 6.77 -1.69
N ILE A 56 2.18 5.66 -2.01
CA ILE A 56 3.47 5.68 -2.71
C ILE A 56 3.42 6.43 -4.05
N HIS A 57 2.35 6.28 -4.82
CA HIS A 57 2.20 6.89 -6.14
C HIS A 57 1.19 8.06 -6.17
N ILE A 58 0.69 8.47 -4.99
CA ILE A 58 -0.10 9.68 -4.87
C ILE A 58 0.83 10.88 -5.01
N PRO A 59 0.50 11.89 -5.84
CA PRO A 59 1.31 13.11 -5.95
C PRO A 59 1.53 13.81 -4.61
N GLU A 60 2.71 14.42 -4.43
CA GLU A 60 3.07 15.12 -3.19
C GLU A 60 2.09 16.23 -2.83
N GLN A 61 1.55 16.95 -3.83
CA GLN A 61 0.52 17.96 -3.62
C GLN A 61 -0.75 17.41 -2.94
N TYR A 62 -0.94 16.08 -2.99
CA TYR A 62 -2.03 15.37 -2.35
C TYR A 62 -1.56 14.54 -1.13
N GLY A 63 -0.42 14.86 -0.57
CA GLY A 63 0.10 14.23 0.64
C GLY A 63 0.73 12.85 0.43
N GLY A 64 0.93 12.44 -0.82
CA GLY A 64 1.60 11.18 -1.16
C GLY A 64 3.11 11.32 -1.29
N LEU A 65 3.76 10.22 -1.67
CA LEU A 65 5.22 10.17 -1.86
C LEU A 65 5.66 10.58 -3.28
N GLY A 66 4.71 10.75 -4.22
CA GLY A 66 5.00 11.20 -5.59
C GLY A 66 5.83 10.24 -6.44
N LEU A 67 5.97 8.98 -6.00
CA LEU A 67 6.74 7.97 -6.73
C LEU A 67 5.91 7.37 -7.87
N GLY A 68 6.54 6.52 -8.69
CA GLY A 68 5.90 5.98 -9.88
C GLY A 68 5.32 4.57 -9.71
N PHE A 69 4.81 4.05 -10.82
CA PHE A 69 4.29 2.67 -10.85
C PHE A 69 5.40 1.61 -10.78
N VAL A 70 6.66 1.96 -11.06
CA VAL A 70 7.79 1.03 -10.90
C VAL A 70 7.99 0.72 -9.42
N GLU A 71 7.99 1.74 -8.57
CA GLU A 71 8.13 1.60 -7.12
C GLU A 71 6.92 0.84 -6.53
N LEU A 72 5.72 1.11 -7.02
CA LEU A 72 4.53 0.34 -6.66
C LEU A 72 4.66 -1.13 -7.05
N ALA A 73 5.19 -1.43 -8.24
CA ALA A 73 5.41 -2.80 -8.70
C ALA A 73 6.45 -3.54 -7.86
N ILE A 74 7.50 -2.85 -7.41
CA ILE A 74 8.51 -3.40 -6.48
C ILE A 74 7.85 -3.84 -5.17
N LEU A 75 6.97 -2.99 -4.59
CA LEU A 75 6.23 -3.36 -3.37
C LEU A 75 5.34 -4.58 -3.59
N LEU A 76 4.59 -4.60 -4.71
CA LEU A 76 3.70 -5.72 -5.05
C LEU A 76 4.47 -7.03 -5.24
N GLU A 77 5.66 -6.97 -5.85
CA GLU A 77 6.53 -8.15 -5.99
C GLU A 77 6.92 -8.70 -4.61
N GLN A 78 7.37 -7.84 -3.69
CA GLN A 78 7.77 -8.27 -2.36
C GLN A 78 6.57 -8.79 -1.54
N MET A 79 5.39 -8.14 -1.66
CA MET A 79 4.15 -8.62 -1.04
C MET A 79 3.74 -9.99 -1.59
N GLY A 80 3.84 -10.20 -2.91
CA GLY A 80 3.56 -11.49 -3.55
C GLY A 80 4.50 -12.60 -3.08
N ARG A 81 5.80 -12.32 -2.94
CA ARG A 81 6.80 -13.28 -2.44
C ARG A 81 6.50 -13.78 -1.03
N ARG A 82 5.82 -12.96 -0.22
CA ARG A 82 5.43 -13.27 1.17
C ARG A 82 3.98 -13.68 1.33
N LEU A 83 3.20 -13.74 0.24
CA LEU A 83 1.75 -13.98 0.27
C LEU A 83 1.03 -13.03 1.25
N PHE A 84 1.47 -11.79 1.29
CA PHE A 84 0.99 -10.81 2.27
C PHE A 84 -0.50 -10.50 2.07
N CYS A 85 -1.29 -10.80 3.08
CA CYS A 85 -2.72 -10.56 3.10
C CYS A 85 -3.01 -9.13 3.59
N SER A 86 -3.50 -8.27 2.70
CA SER A 86 -3.85 -6.88 3.04
C SER A 86 -4.79 -6.26 2.00
N PRO A 87 -5.49 -5.16 2.32
CA PRO A 87 -6.28 -4.41 1.35
C PRO A 87 -5.45 -3.55 0.39
N PHE A 88 -4.11 -3.68 0.38
CA PHE A 88 -3.19 -2.84 -0.40
C PHE A 88 -3.53 -2.80 -1.90
N PHE A 89 -3.80 -3.95 -2.51
CA PHE A 89 -4.11 -4.01 -3.94
C PHE A 89 -5.40 -3.25 -4.27
N ALA A 90 -6.45 -3.43 -3.48
CA ALA A 90 -7.72 -2.76 -3.70
C ALA A 90 -7.60 -1.23 -3.51
N SER A 91 -6.85 -0.79 -2.50
CA SER A 91 -6.67 0.63 -2.21
C SER A 91 -5.65 1.29 -3.14
N ALA A 92 -4.40 0.84 -3.14
CA ALA A 92 -3.30 1.49 -3.86
C ALA A 92 -3.34 1.23 -5.38
N CYS A 93 -3.78 0.04 -5.82
CA CYS A 93 -3.71 -0.30 -7.25
C CYS A 93 -5.02 -0.09 -8.00
N LEU A 94 -6.17 -0.07 -7.32
CA LEU A 94 -7.48 0.11 -7.96
C LEU A 94 -8.12 1.44 -7.59
N ALA A 95 -8.40 1.68 -6.31
CA ALA A 95 -9.16 2.86 -5.88
C ALA A 95 -8.38 4.17 -6.12
N THR A 96 -7.13 4.22 -5.72
CA THR A 96 -6.30 5.42 -5.87
C THR A 96 -6.09 5.84 -7.32
N PRO A 97 -5.68 4.97 -8.26
CA PRO A 97 -5.57 5.36 -9.67
C PRO A 97 -6.90 5.76 -10.28
N ALA A 98 -8.00 5.10 -9.92
CA ALA A 98 -9.33 5.46 -10.42
C ALA A 98 -9.71 6.90 -10.01
N LEU A 99 -9.43 7.28 -8.76
CA LEU A 99 -9.69 8.64 -8.27
C LEU A 99 -8.74 9.68 -8.90
N LEU A 100 -7.48 9.34 -9.09
CA LEU A 100 -6.51 10.23 -9.73
C LEU A 100 -6.82 10.48 -11.20
N LEU A 101 -7.35 9.49 -11.94
CA LEU A 101 -7.61 9.57 -13.37
C LEU A 101 -9.01 10.08 -13.70
N ALA A 102 -10.02 9.65 -12.96
CA ALA A 102 -11.42 9.94 -13.24
C ALA A 102 -12.02 10.99 -12.28
N GLY A 103 -11.34 11.29 -11.19
CA GLY A 103 -11.79 12.25 -10.20
C GLY A 103 -11.72 13.70 -10.71
N ASN A 104 -12.74 14.50 -10.37
CA ASN A 104 -12.61 15.94 -10.43
C ASN A 104 -11.74 16.43 -9.26
N GLU A 105 -11.38 17.72 -9.29
CA GLU A 105 -10.56 18.37 -8.25
C GLU A 105 -11.08 18.11 -6.82
N GLN A 106 -12.39 18.01 -6.65
CA GLN A 106 -13.06 17.75 -5.39
C GLN A 106 -12.92 16.30 -4.94
N SER A 107 -12.91 15.33 -5.87
CA SER A 107 -12.64 13.91 -5.57
C SER A 107 -11.15 13.66 -5.29
N GLN A 108 -10.28 14.43 -5.93
CA GLN A 108 -8.84 14.38 -5.66
C GLN A 108 -8.51 14.98 -4.29
N LEU A 109 -9.24 16.02 -3.85
CA LEU A 109 -9.15 16.57 -2.50
C LEU A 109 -9.64 15.58 -1.43
N LEU A 110 -10.55 14.66 -1.76
CA LEU A 110 -10.94 13.56 -0.87
C LEU A 110 -9.79 12.58 -0.60
N LEU A 111 -8.84 12.42 -1.53
CA LEU A 111 -7.60 11.68 -1.29
C LEU A 111 -6.69 12.38 -0.28
N LEU A 112 -6.88 13.69 -0.09
CA LEU A 112 -6.14 14.53 0.85
C LEU A 112 -6.75 14.56 2.25
N ASP A 113 -8.01 14.15 2.38
CA ASP A 113 -8.66 14.14 3.68
C ASP A 113 -8.01 13.03 4.51
N PRO A 114 -7.38 13.35 5.65
CA PRO A 114 -6.96 12.35 6.62
C PRO A 114 -8.06 11.34 6.93
N ALA A 115 -9.33 11.77 6.90
CA ALA A 115 -10.49 10.90 7.06
C ALA A 115 -10.66 9.91 5.90
N PHE A 116 -10.24 10.22 4.67
CA PHE A 116 -10.26 9.27 3.56
C PHE A 116 -9.10 8.27 3.66
N LEU A 117 -7.93 8.72 4.07
CA LEU A 117 -6.82 7.82 4.37
C LEU A 117 -7.22 6.88 5.53
N ASP A 118 -7.84 7.43 6.57
CA ASP A 118 -8.48 6.66 7.65
C ASP A 118 -9.58 5.73 7.12
N PHE A 119 -10.42 6.17 6.19
CA PHE A 119 -11.43 5.33 5.54
C PHE A 119 -10.78 4.20 4.73
N VAL A 120 -9.74 4.48 3.96
CA VAL A 120 -8.99 3.45 3.22
C VAL A 120 -8.23 2.52 4.16
N ILE A 121 -7.72 3.04 5.27
CA ILE A 121 -7.08 2.27 6.33
C ILE A 121 -8.12 1.41 7.07
N ASN A 122 -9.31 1.94 7.32
CA ASN A 122 -10.37 1.31 8.10
C ASN A 122 -11.52 0.72 7.23
N LEU A 123 -11.30 0.48 5.93
CA LEU A 123 -12.26 -0.24 5.06
C LEU A 123 -12.71 -1.59 5.64
N SER A 124 -11.97 -2.10 6.61
CA SER A 124 -12.28 -3.31 7.37
C SER A 124 -13.39 -3.13 8.42
N GLU A 125 -13.77 -1.91 8.79
CA GLU A 125 -14.80 -1.65 9.81
C GLU A 125 -16.21 -1.46 9.22
N PHE A 126 -16.33 -1.35 7.89
CA PHE A 126 -17.63 -1.31 7.22
C PHE A 126 -18.15 -2.73 6.96
N LYS A 127 -18.98 -3.21 7.89
CA LYS A 127 -19.87 -4.35 7.68
C LYS A 127 -21.20 -3.88 7.14
#